data_fe6b32dc04ff7e8256d23f74764e4bd3
#
_entry.id   fe6b32dc04ff7e8256d23f74764e4bd3
#
_cell.length_a   1.000
_cell.length_b   1.000
_cell.length_c   1.000
_cell.angle_alpha   90.00
_cell.angle_beta   90.00
_cell.angle_gamma   90.00
#
_symmetry.space_group_name_H-M   'P 1'
#
loop_
_entity.id
_entity.type
_entity.pdbx_description
1 polymer ?
#
loop_
_entity_poly.entity_id
_entity_poly.type
_entity_poly.pdbx_seq_one_letter_code
_entity_poly.pdbx_strand_id
1 'polypeptide(L)'
;MKRGITVLACVCALGAAVYFGVSKWGIRHDTVNWLDEARQRPVSVDLAVRRDYEMRADDGYWKLPVAIISNGNTVKNTEYSFLANVFAARGYLVASIQQDLPTDPPLMTKVGMPYVGRQGVYEKGEANILFVLKELKKLQPNADYGHLTLVGHSNGGDTAMYFAKEHPELVSKVVTLDNLRVPFVLSDKMKILSFRSKDPNFQTDPGVLPTPQQAKTDGVDIIDTQFQHTWMSDRGPDSAKERIQATLDQFLSNGSASELAPADTDNLIVTNAGAPLP
;
A
#
# COMPACT_ATOMS: atom_id res chain seq x y z
N MET A 1 21.49 31.82 42.54
CA MET A 1 21.88 31.53 41.15
C MET A 1 22.19 30.04 40.88
N LYS A 2 23.08 29.37 41.63
CA LYS A 2 23.45 27.96 41.35
C LYS A 2 22.26 26.98 41.32
N ARG A 3 21.30 27.07 42.26
CA ARG A 3 20.11 26.19 42.29
C ARG A 3 19.21 26.37 41.09
N GLY A 4 19.02 27.55 40.52
CA GLY A 4 18.21 27.79 39.34
C GLY A 4 18.83 27.21 38.08
N ILE A 5 20.15 27.26 37.94
CA ILE A 5 20.89 26.68 36.83
C ILE A 5 20.77 25.14 36.84
N THR A 6 20.90 24.54 38.05
CA THR A 6 20.75 23.08 38.20
C THR A 6 19.34 22.59 37.81
N VAL A 7 18.29 23.31 38.27
CA VAL A 7 16.90 22.96 37.90
C VAL A 7 16.69 23.08 36.41
N LEU A 8 17.15 24.16 35.77
CA LEU A 8 17.03 24.33 34.31
C LEU A 8 17.75 23.22 33.53
N ALA A 9 18.99 22.87 33.97
CA ALA A 9 19.74 21.78 33.34
C ALA A 9 19.02 20.42 33.46
N CYS A 10 18.42 20.12 34.63
CA CYS A 10 17.62 18.89 34.82
C CYS A 10 16.37 18.87 33.94
N VAL A 11 15.66 20.00 33.83
CA VAL A 11 14.47 20.10 32.95
C VAL A 11 14.84 19.93 31.48
N CYS A 12 15.94 20.55 31.04
CA CYS A 12 16.42 20.37 29.67
C CYS A 12 16.87 18.93 29.38
N ALA A 13 17.57 18.30 30.33
CA ALA A 13 17.99 16.90 30.19
C ALA A 13 16.79 15.93 30.16
N LEU A 14 15.78 16.16 31.01
CA LEU A 14 14.55 15.39 31.02
C LEU A 14 13.76 15.59 29.72
N GLY A 15 13.63 16.83 29.26
CA GLY A 15 13.01 17.18 27.99
C GLY A 15 13.70 16.52 26.79
N ALA A 16 15.03 16.54 26.76
CA ALA A 16 15.82 15.86 25.75
C ALA A 16 15.62 14.34 25.81
N ALA A 17 15.67 13.72 26.99
CA ALA A 17 15.45 12.28 27.16
C ALA A 17 14.05 11.83 26.70
N VAL A 18 13.01 12.61 27.04
CA VAL A 18 11.65 12.38 26.59
C VAL A 18 11.56 12.54 25.06
N TYR A 19 12.12 13.62 24.52
CA TYR A 19 12.15 13.86 23.07
C TYR A 19 12.83 12.72 22.33
N PHE A 20 14.03 12.30 22.72
CA PHE A 20 14.75 11.19 22.11
C PHE A 20 14.04 9.84 22.35
N GLY A 21 13.41 9.64 23.50
CA GLY A 21 12.64 8.45 23.81
C GLY A 21 11.38 8.31 22.95
N VAL A 22 10.68 9.42 22.71
CA VAL A 22 9.43 9.42 21.91
C VAL A 22 9.74 9.49 20.42
N SER A 23 10.76 10.22 19.98
CA SER A 23 11.10 10.40 18.56
C SER A 23 11.48 9.10 17.85
N LYS A 24 12.06 8.12 18.57
CA LYS A 24 12.38 6.81 17.98
C LYS A 24 11.14 6.02 17.55
N TRP A 25 9.98 6.29 18.14
CA TRP A 25 8.70 5.67 17.76
C TRP A 25 8.00 6.43 16.64
N GLY A 26 8.49 7.59 16.27
CA GLY A 26 7.94 8.40 15.20
C GLY A 26 8.12 7.71 13.84
N ILE A 27 7.09 7.81 12.99
CA ILE A 27 7.20 7.44 11.60
C ILE A 27 7.88 8.58 10.85
N ARG A 28 8.96 8.27 10.15
CA ARG A 28 9.66 9.21 9.28
C ARG A 28 9.03 9.13 7.89
N HIS A 29 8.74 10.28 7.32
CA HIS A 29 8.35 10.42 5.93
C HIS A 29 9.38 11.26 5.20
N ASP A 30 9.88 10.76 4.06
CA ASP A 30 10.80 11.47 3.19
C ASP A 30 10.41 11.29 1.73
N THR A 31 10.34 12.38 0.99
CA THR A 31 10.14 12.31 -0.45
C THR A 31 11.50 12.31 -1.15
N VAL A 32 11.75 11.27 -1.94
CA VAL A 32 12.93 11.15 -2.79
C VAL A 32 12.53 11.22 -4.26
N ASN A 33 13.40 11.84 -5.05
CA ASN A 33 13.21 11.95 -6.49
C ASN A 33 14.42 11.34 -7.18
N TRP A 34 14.23 10.18 -7.80
CA TRP A 34 15.26 9.50 -8.55
C TRP A 34 15.06 9.70 -10.05
N LEU A 35 16.13 9.60 -10.80
CA LEU A 35 16.09 9.58 -12.27
C LEU A 35 16.44 8.16 -12.74
N ASP A 36 15.51 7.51 -13.41
CA ASP A 36 15.82 6.31 -14.18
C ASP A 36 16.49 6.74 -15.49
N GLU A 37 17.81 6.72 -15.48
CA GLU A 37 18.61 7.20 -16.62
C GLU A 37 18.36 6.37 -17.88
N ALA A 38 18.11 5.06 -17.75
CA ALA A 38 17.87 4.20 -18.90
C ALA A 38 16.58 4.57 -19.64
N ARG A 39 15.57 5.05 -18.92
CA ARG A 39 14.28 5.49 -19.47
C ARG A 39 14.15 7.01 -19.54
N GLN A 40 15.15 7.77 -19.07
CA GLN A 40 15.10 9.24 -18.90
C GLN A 40 13.84 9.67 -18.14
N ARG A 41 13.45 8.88 -17.11
CA ARG A 41 12.20 9.05 -16.39
C ARG A 41 12.45 9.43 -14.93
N PRO A 42 11.96 10.60 -14.47
CA PRO A 42 11.93 10.89 -13.05
C PRO A 42 10.90 9.99 -12.35
N VAL A 43 11.29 9.47 -11.19
CA VAL A 43 10.44 8.64 -10.33
C VAL A 43 10.45 9.25 -8.94
N SER A 44 9.32 9.82 -8.55
CA SER A 44 9.10 10.37 -7.20
C SER A 44 8.55 9.30 -6.29
N VAL A 45 9.12 9.18 -5.10
CA VAL A 45 8.76 8.17 -4.11
C VAL A 45 8.63 8.83 -2.73
N ASP A 46 7.52 8.60 -2.06
CA ASP A 46 7.37 8.94 -0.65
C ASP A 46 7.72 7.70 0.18
N LEU A 47 8.76 7.82 1.00
CA LEU A 47 9.24 6.76 1.88
C LEU A 47 8.67 6.96 3.27
N ALA A 48 8.15 5.88 3.88
CA ALA A 48 7.74 5.89 5.26
C ALA A 48 8.33 4.70 6.02
N VAL A 49 8.90 4.97 7.19
CA VAL A 49 9.46 3.93 8.07
C VAL A 49 9.40 4.38 9.52
N ARG A 50 9.16 3.47 10.44
CA ARG A 50 9.24 3.77 11.87
C ARG A 50 10.70 3.70 12.32
N ARG A 51 11.18 4.78 12.93
CA ARG A 51 12.60 5.01 13.24
C ARG A 51 13.26 3.91 14.07
N ASP A 52 12.54 3.34 15.04
CA ASP A 52 13.11 2.27 15.87
C ASP A 52 13.36 0.96 15.09
N TYR A 53 12.51 0.65 14.11
CA TYR A 53 12.75 -0.49 13.23
C TYR A 53 13.85 -0.21 12.22
N GLU A 54 13.91 1.00 11.67
CA GLU A 54 14.99 1.44 10.79
C GLU A 54 16.36 1.31 11.49
N MET A 55 16.49 1.85 12.71
CA MET A 55 17.72 1.73 13.50
C MET A 55 18.12 0.27 13.74
N ARG A 56 17.15 -0.60 14.08
CA ARG A 56 17.43 -2.03 14.25
C ARG A 56 17.85 -2.72 12.96
N ALA A 57 17.33 -2.28 11.83
CA ALA A 57 17.73 -2.79 10.53
C ALA A 57 19.14 -2.32 10.17
N ASP A 58 19.47 -1.05 10.40
CA ASP A 58 20.81 -0.49 10.17
C ASP A 58 21.86 -1.20 11.02
N ASP A 59 21.51 -1.57 12.26
CA ASP A 59 22.37 -2.34 13.18
C ASP A 59 22.39 -3.86 12.86
N GLY A 60 21.65 -4.32 11.85
CA GLY A 60 21.56 -5.72 11.43
C GLY A 60 20.71 -6.63 12.33
N TYR A 61 19.99 -6.07 13.31
CA TYR A 61 19.11 -6.85 14.23
C TYR A 61 17.70 -7.09 13.70
N TRP A 62 17.32 -6.46 12.58
CA TRP A 62 16.00 -6.56 12.01
C TRP A 62 16.06 -6.57 10.49
N LYS A 63 15.15 -7.29 9.85
CA LYS A 63 14.93 -7.22 8.42
C LYS A 63 13.58 -6.58 8.15
N LEU A 64 13.57 -5.38 7.57
CA LEU A 64 12.35 -4.64 7.30
C LEU A 64 11.53 -5.34 6.21
N PRO A 65 10.27 -5.74 6.45
CA PRO A 65 9.39 -6.09 5.37
C PRO A 65 9.16 -4.85 4.47
N VAL A 66 8.91 -5.07 3.18
CA VAL A 66 8.76 -3.98 2.20
C VAL A 66 7.34 -3.91 1.69
N ALA A 67 6.75 -2.71 1.72
CA ALA A 67 5.49 -2.40 1.08
C ALA A 67 5.68 -1.37 -0.03
N ILE A 68 5.16 -1.66 -1.22
CA ILE A 68 5.16 -0.75 -2.37
C ILE A 68 3.74 -0.29 -2.62
N ILE A 69 3.51 1.03 -2.56
CA ILE A 69 2.21 1.65 -2.84
C ILE A 69 2.25 2.29 -4.21
N SER A 70 1.29 1.94 -5.07
CA SER A 70 1.08 2.53 -6.39
C SER A 70 -0.15 3.41 -6.38
N ASN A 71 0.01 4.68 -6.74
CA ASN A 71 -1.07 5.67 -6.75
C ASN A 71 -2.12 5.39 -7.83
N GLY A 72 -3.35 5.83 -7.57
CA GLY A 72 -4.42 5.91 -8.57
C GLY A 72 -4.18 7.04 -9.57
N ASN A 73 -4.79 6.93 -10.75
CA ASN A 73 -4.71 7.96 -11.77
C ASN A 73 -5.15 9.32 -11.21
N THR A 74 -4.35 10.37 -11.44
CA THR A 74 -4.59 11.76 -10.96
C THR A 74 -4.51 11.96 -9.43
N VAL A 75 -4.11 10.93 -8.67
CA VAL A 75 -3.87 11.03 -7.23
C VAL A 75 -2.35 11.05 -7.01
N LYS A 76 -1.86 11.90 -6.12
CA LYS A 76 -0.43 11.94 -5.82
C LYS A 76 -0.02 10.72 -4.97
N ASN A 77 1.20 10.26 -5.15
CA ASN A 77 1.77 9.19 -4.33
C ASN A 77 1.79 9.54 -2.82
N THR A 78 1.85 10.81 -2.46
CA THR A 78 1.79 11.30 -1.07
C THR A 78 0.38 11.28 -0.46
N GLU A 79 -0.66 11.00 -1.25
CA GLU A 79 -2.06 10.98 -0.80
C GLU A 79 -2.53 9.58 -0.35
N TYR A 80 -1.62 8.78 0.21
CA TYR A 80 -1.87 7.46 0.80
C TYR A 80 -1.21 7.33 2.17
N SER A 81 -1.05 8.45 2.88
CA SER A 81 -0.39 8.48 4.18
C SER A 81 -1.10 7.60 5.22
N PHE A 82 -2.43 7.49 5.14
CA PHE A 82 -3.21 6.64 6.02
C PHE A 82 -2.84 5.15 5.90
N LEU A 83 -2.50 4.66 4.71
CA LEU A 83 -2.00 3.30 4.49
C LEU A 83 -0.53 3.18 4.89
N ALA A 84 0.31 4.12 4.43
CA ALA A 84 1.73 4.11 4.71
C ALA A 84 2.01 4.06 6.22
N ASN A 85 1.20 4.78 7.01
CA ASN A 85 1.32 4.79 8.46
C ASN A 85 0.97 3.43 9.10
N VAL A 86 -0.01 2.69 8.60
CA VAL A 86 -0.32 1.34 9.09
C VAL A 86 0.85 0.39 8.86
N PHE A 87 1.41 0.39 7.66
CA PHE A 87 2.57 -0.45 7.34
C PHE A 87 3.80 -0.05 8.15
N ALA A 88 4.15 1.24 8.19
CA ALA A 88 5.30 1.73 8.93
C ALA A 88 5.20 1.45 10.44
N ALA A 89 4.00 1.60 11.03
CA ALA A 89 3.74 1.25 12.43
C ALA A 89 4.04 -0.23 12.73
N ARG A 90 3.88 -1.11 11.74
CA ARG A 90 4.21 -2.53 11.81
C ARG A 90 5.65 -2.88 11.42
N GLY A 91 6.48 -1.88 11.21
CA GLY A 91 7.91 -2.05 10.93
C GLY A 91 8.24 -2.30 9.46
N TYR A 92 7.34 -1.97 8.54
CA TYR A 92 7.64 -2.00 7.11
C TYR A 92 8.47 -0.78 6.69
N LEU A 93 9.34 -0.99 5.71
CA LEU A 93 9.81 0.05 4.81
C LEU A 93 8.75 0.22 3.72
N VAL A 94 8.16 1.41 3.66
CA VAL A 94 7.10 1.73 2.69
C VAL A 94 7.65 2.65 1.62
N ALA A 95 7.36 2.34 0.36
CA ALA A 95 7.67 3.21 -0.78
C ALA A 95 6.40 3.45 -1.60
N SER A 96 5.88 4.67 -1.53
CA SER A 96 4.73 5.10 -2.32
C SER A 96 5.22 5.79 -3.60
N ILE A 97 5.00 5.14 -4.75
CA ILE A 97 5.57 5.52 -6.05
C ILE A 97 4.58 6.36 -6.83
N GLN A 98 5.02 7.49 -7.41
CA GLN A 98 4.27 8.22 -8.42
C GLN A 98 4.41 7.48 -9.76
N GLN A 99 3.34 6.79 -10.17
CA GLN A 99 3.35 5.95 -11.38
C GLN A 99 3.21 6.75 -12.67
N ASP A 100 2.48 7.85 -12.64
CA ASP A 100 2.19 8.71 -13.78
C ASP A 100 2.86 10.08 -13.65
N LEU A 101 3.23 10.64 -14.79
CA LEU A 101 3.76 11.99 -14.91
C LEU A 101 2.76 12.86 -15.68
N PRO A 102 2.78 14.19 -15.48
CA PRO A 102 1.97 15.11 -16.29
C PRO A 102 2.23 15.02 -17.79
N THR A 103 3.41 14.51 -18.18
CA THR A 103 3.83 14.33 -19.57
C THR A 103 3.43 12.97 -20.15
N ASP A 104 2.91 12.05 -19.33
CA ASP A 104 2.43 10.77 -19.81
C ASP A 104 1.14 10.95 -20.66
N PRO A 105 0.90 10.12 -21.66
CA PRO A 105 -0.37 10.11 -22.36
C PRO A 105 -1.55 9.90 -21.42
N PRO A 106 -2.70 10.52 -21.68
CA PRO A 106 -3.90 10.30 -20.89
C PRO A 106 -4.26 8.83 -20.76
N LEU A 107 -4.70 8.41 -19.58
CA LEU A 107 -5.12 7.04 -19.34
C LEU A 107 -6.36 6.72 -20.19
N MET A 108 -6.27 5.70 -21.01
CA MET A 108 -7.41 5.23 -21.79
C MET A 108 -8.46 4.58 -20.90
N THR A 109 -9.72 4.99 -21.05
CA THR A 109 -10.87 4.51 -20.27
C THR A 109 -11.77 3.61 -21.10
N LYS A 110 -11.23 2.53 -21.66
CA LYS A 110 -12.03 1.58 -22.42
C LYS A 110 -12.52 0.46 -21.50
N VAL A 111 -13.83 0.33 -21.37
CA VAL A 111 -14.48 -0.70 -20.56
C VAL A 111 -14.71 -1.96 -21.42
N GLY A 112 -14.68 -3.12 -20.82
CA GLY A 112 -15.17 -4.36 -21.40
C GLY A 112 -14.16 -5.49 -21.52
N MET A 113 -12.89 -5.20 -21.77
CA MET A 113 -11.84 -6.23 -21.82
C MET A 113 -10.63 -5.81 -20.99
N PRO A 114 -10.14 -6.68 -20.08
CA PRO A 114 -8.93 -6.43 -19.31
C PRO A 114 -7.75 -6.10 -20.23
N TYR A 115 -6.91 -5.19 -19.79
CA TYR A 115 -5.70 -4.71 -20.49
C TYR A 115 -5.92 -3.92 -21.79
N VAL A 116 -7.12 -3.79 -22.30
CA VAL A 116 -7.35 -3.09 -23.58
C VAL A 116 -6.85 -1.64 -23.51
N GLY A 117 -5.83 -1.33 -24.32
CA GLY A 117 -5.24 0.00 -24.40
C GLY A 117 -4.45 0.45 -23.15
N ARG A 118 -4.23 -0.44 -22.16
CA ARG A 118 -3.56 -0.10 -20.90
C ARG A 118 -2.30 -0.91 -20.61
N GLN A 119 -1.99 -1.92 -21.39
CA GLN A 119 -0.84 -2.78 -21.12
C GLN A 119 0.45 -1.96 -20.94
N GLY A 120 0.76 -1.03 -21.84
CA GLY A 120 1.94 -0.18 -21.71
C GLY A 120 1.95 0.72 -20.46
N VAL A 121 0.77 1.01 -19.85
CA VAL A 121 0.70 1.71 -18.57
C VAL A 121 1.15 0.80 -17.43
N TYR A 122 0.72 -0.46 -17.45
CA TYR A 122 1.10 -1.45 -16.42
C TYR A 122 2.57 -1.86 -16.55
N GLU A 123 3.08 -2.06 -17.76
CA GLU A 123 4.50 -2.32 -18.04
C GLU A 123 5.39 -1.15 -17.55
N LYS A 124 4.93 0.09 -17.77
CA LYS A 124 5.60 1.27 -17.22
C LYS A 124 5.59 1.26 -15.68
N GLY A 125 4.46 0.92 -15.07
CA GLY A 125 4.32 0.80 -13.63
C GLY A 125 5.22 -0.28 -13.04
N GLU A 126 5.27 -1.45 -13.67
CA GLU A 126 6.19 -2.54 -13.36
C GLU A 126 7.65 -2.07 -13.39
N ALA A 127 8.05 -1.42 -14.48
CA ALA A 127 9.39 -0.90 -14.62
C ALA A 127 9.74 0.17 -13.57
N ASN A 128 8.76 0.99 -13.12
CA ASN A 128 8.96 1.91 -12.02
C ASN A 128 9.18 1.15 -10.70
N ILE A 129 8.40 0.11 -10.43
CA ILE A 129 8.56 -0.72 -9.21
C ILE A 129 9.94 -1.38 -9.20
N LEU A 130 10.36 -2.02 -10.30
CA LEU A 130 11.68 -2.66 -10.41
C LEU A 130 12.82 -1.66 -10.21
N PHE A 131 12.70 -0.46 -10.80
CA PHE A 131 13.67 0.61 -10.60
C PHE A 131 13.75 1.03 -9.12
N VAL A 132 12.59 1.28 -8.48
CA VAL A 132 12.53 1.68 -7.08
C VAL A 132 13.10 0.60 -6.17
N LEU A 133 12.81 -0.68 -6.41
CA LEU A 133 13.40 -1.79 -5.65
C LEU A 133 14.93 -1.81 -5.74
N LYS A 134 15.48 -1.51 -6.93
CA LYS A 134 16.93 -1.40 -7.13
C LYS A 134 17.53 -0.25 -6.32
N GLU A 135 16.89 0.91 -6.30
CA GLU A 135 17.38 2.08 -5.54
C GLU A 135 17.19 1.87 -4.01
N LEU A 136 16.07 1.29 -3.59
CA LEU A 136 15.83 0.94 -2.19
C LEU A 136 16.86 -0.05 -1.63
N LYS A 137 17.29 -1.04 -2.42
CA LYS A 137 18.34 -1.99 -2.01
C LYS A 137 19.67 -1.30 -1.70
N LYS A 138 19.97 -0.18 -2.36
CA LYS A 138 21.16 0.63 -2.06
C LYS A 138 20.97 1.47 -0.78
N LEU A 139 19.76 1.99 -0.57
CA LEU A 139 19.43 2.86 0.55
C LEU A 139 19.27 2.05 1.85
N GLN A 140 18.57 0.92 1.79
CA GLN A 140 18.29 0.05 2.94
C GLN A 140 18.53 -1.42 2.57
N PRO A 141 19.78 -1.90 2.66
CA PRO A 141 20.14 -3.28 2.28
C PRO A 141 19.51 -4.33 3.19
N ASN A 142 19.15 -3.97 4.44
CA ASN A 142 18.56 -4.86 5.43
C ASN A 142 17.02 -4.88 5.38
N ALA A 143 16.45 -4.85 4.16
CA ALA A 143 15.02 -5.04 3.94
C ALA A 143 14.73 -6.31 3.13
N ASP A 144 13.50 -6.83 3.23
CA ASP A 144 13.07 -8.05 2.56
C ASP A 144 12.47 -7.76 1.20
N TYR A 145 13.29 -7.84 0.17
CA TYR A 145 12.88 -7.62 -1.22
C TYR A 145 12.41 -8.89 -1.92
N GLY A 146 12.38 -10.03 -1.23
CA GLY A 146 11.91 -11.31 -1.77
C GLY A 146 10.46 -11.66 -1.37
N HIS A 147 9.84 -10.86 -0.47
CA HIS A 147 8.48 -11.10 0.02
C HIS A 147 7.70 -9.78 0.10
N LEU A 148 7.56 -9.12 -1.04
CA LEU A 148 6.92 -7.80 -1.13
C LEU A 148 5.44 -7.85 -0.74
N THR A 149 4.97 -6.77 -0.14
CA THR A 149 3.55 -6.44 -0.07
C THR A 149 3.27 -5.30 -1.06
N LEU A 150 2.47 -5.58 -2.08
CA LEU A 150 2.05 -4.57 -3.05
C LEU A 150 0.72 -3.96 -2.62
N VAL A 151 0.60 -2.66 -2.77
CA VAL A 151 -0.63 -1.92 -2.46
C VAL A 151 -0.94 -1.01 -3.64
N GLY A 152 -2.20 -0.90 -4.03
CA GLY A 152 -2.54 0.03 -5.10
C GLY A 152 -3.99 0.43 -5.14
N HIS A 153 -4.24 1.67 -5.52
CA HIS A 153 -5.58 2.22 -5.70
C HIS A 153 -5.89 2.35 -7.20
N SER A 154 -7.10 1.91 -7.61
CA SER A 154 -7.55 2.09 -8.98
C SER A 154 -6.52 1.54 -9.99
N ASN A 155 -6.02 2.37 -10.91
CA ASN A 155 -4.94 2.02 -11.84
C ASN A 155 -3.66 1.53 -11.14
N GLY A 156 -3.35 2.04 -9.96
CA GLY A 156 -2.25 1.54 -9.13
C GLY A 156 -2.52 0.13 -8.60
N GLY A 157 -3.78 -0.21 -8.32
CA GLY A 157 -4.19 -1.56 -7.96
C GLY A 157 -4.08 -2.53 -9.15
N ASP A 158 -4.44 -2.06 -10.34
CA ASP A 158 -4.19 -2.81 -11.58
C ASP A 158 -2.69 -3.04 -11.82
N THR A 159 -1.86 -2.01 -11.57
CA THR A 159 -0.39 -2.11 -11.66
C THR A 159 0.17 -3.12 -10.64
N ALA A 160 -0.36 -3.13 -9.41
CA ALA A 160 0.06 -4.08 -8.37
C ALA A 160 -0.29 -5.53 -8.77
N MET A 161 -1.49 -5.77 -9.30
CA MET A 161 -1.89 -7.08 -9.81
C MET A 161 -1.06 -7.51 -11.04
N TYR A 162 -0.78 -6.58 -11.95
CA TYR A 162 0.08 -6.85 -13.11
C TYR A 162 1.48 -7.27 -12.67
N PHE A 163 2.10 -6.50 -11.78
CA PHE A 163 3.43 -6.83 -11.23
C PHE A 163 3.43 -8.19 -10.52
N ALA A 164 2.41 -8.47 -9.70
CA ALA A 164 2.30 -9.75 -9.00
C ALA A 164 2.14 -10.94 -9.94
N LYS A 165 1.53 -10.73 -11.11
CA LYS A 165 1.42 -11.75 -12.16
C LYS A 165 2.75 -12.01 -12.86
N GLU A 166 3.49 -10.95 -13.20
CA GLU A 166 4.76 -11.06 -13.93
C GLU A 166 5.94 -11.48 -13.01
N HIS A 167 5.85 -11.18 -11.69
CA HIS A 167 6.88 -11.48 -10.68
C HIS A 167 6.33 -12.18 -9.44
N PRO A 168 5.64 -13.32 -9.58
CA PRO A 168 4.98 -13.99 -8.45
C PRO A 168 5.96 -14.46 -7.37
N GLU A 169 7.21 -14.67 -7.72
CA GLU A 169 8.28 -15.08 -6.80
C GLU A 169 8.72 -13.96 -5.84
N LEU A 170 8.43 -12.70 -6.16
CA LEU A 170 8.79 -11.55 -5.34
C LEU A 170 7.66 -11.10 -4.41
N VAL A 171 6.44 -11.58 -4.61
CA VAL A 171 5.23 -11.02 -3.96
C VAL A 171 4.59 -12.02 -3.02
N SER A 172 4.40 -11.63 -1.77
CA SER A 172 3.69 -12.43 -0.77
C SER A 172 2.26 -11.93 -0.48
N LYS A 173 2.03 -10.64 -0.63
CA LYS A 173 0.72 -10.02 -0.38
C LYS A 173 0.40 -8.95 -1.41
N VAL A 174 -0.88 -8.83 -1.76
CA VAL A 174 -1.40 -7.71 -2.54
C VAL A 174 -2.60 -7.12 -1.84
N VAL A 175 -2.64 -5.79 -1.74
CA VAL A 175 -3.79 -5.04 -1.24
C VAL A 175 -4.27 -4.10 -2.34
N THR A 176 -5.51 -4.27 -2.78
CA THR A 176 -6.07 -3.36 -3.79
C THR A 176 -7.23 -2.55 -3.23
N LEU A 177 -7.24 -1.29 -3.60
CA LEU A 177 -8.33 -0.37 -3.37
C LEU A 177 -8.98 -0.12 -4.74
N ASP A 178 -9.97 -0.95 -5.04
CA ASP A 178 -10.82 -0.86 -6.22
C ASP A 178 -10.06 -0.90 -7.57
N ASN A 179 -9.20 -1.91 -7.76
CA ASN A 179 -8.64 -2.22 -9.10
C ASN A 179 -9.75 -2.69 -10.05
N LEU A 180 -9.68 -2.30 -11.31
CA LEU A 180 -10.83 -2.42 -12.21
C LEU A 180 -10.57 -3.23 -13.48
N ARG A 181 -9.31 -3.44 -13.88
CA ARG A 181 -8.97 -3.91 -15.24
C ARG A 181 -8.12 -5.17 -15.26
N VAL A 182 -7.17 -5.30 -14.34
CA VAL A 182 -6.27 -6.45 -14.29
C VAL A 182 -6.88 -7.54 -13.43
N PRO A 183 -7.05 -8.77 -13.96
CA PRO A 183 -7.55 -9.89 -13.20
C PRO A 183 -6.70 -10.22 -11.98
N PHE A 184 -7.34 -10.74 -10.96
CA PHE A 184 -6.66 -11.21 -9.76
C PHE A 184 -5.70 -12.36 -10.05
N VAL A 185 -4.54 -12.33 -9.44
CA VAL A 185 -3.62 -13.47 -9.43
C VAL A 185 -4.16 -14.52 -8.46
N LEU A 186 -4.48 -15.69 -8.97
CA LEU A 186 -4.99 -16.79 -8.17
C LEU A 186 -3.83 -17.72 -7.82
N SER A 187 -3.47 -17.76 -6.54
CA SER A 187 -2.34 -18.57 -6.04
C SER A 187 -2.46 -18.76 -4.53
N ASP A 188 -2.30 -19.98 -4.07
CA ASP A 188 -2.24 -20.34 -2.64
C ASP A 188 -1.00 -19.77 -1.90
N LYS A 189 -0.01 -19.29 -2.66
CA LYS A 189 1.23 -18.69 -2.12
C LYS A 189 1.12 -17.19 -1.86
N MET A 190 0.07 -16.54 -2.36
CA MET A 190 -0.12 -15.10 -2.29
C MET A 190 -1.42 -14.78 -1.55
N LYS A 191 -1.37 -13.90 -0.56
CA LYS A 191 -2.57 -13.41 0.11
C LYS A 191 -3.02 -12.08 -0.49
N ILE A 192 -4.31 -11.97 -0.78
CA ILE A 192 -4.86 -10.78 -1.43
C ILE A 192 -6.00 -10.23 -0.60
N LEU A 193 -5.95 -8.92 -0.34
CA LEU A 193 -7.05 -8.14 0.25
C LEU A 193 -7.51 -7.12 -0.78
N SER A 194 -8.79 -7.09 -1.09
CA SER A 194 -9.35 -6.13 -2.03
C SER A 194 -10.56 -5.41 -1.47
N PHE A 195 -10.48 -4.09 -1.41
CA PHE A 195 -11.63 -3.24 -1.11
C PHE A 195 -12.34 -2.88 -2.42
N ARG A 196 -13.67 -3.05 -2.46
CA ARG A 196 -14.49 -2.71 -3.63
C ARG A 196 -15.34 -1.48 -3.34
N SER A 197 -15.36 -0.53 -4.26
CA SER A 197 -16.23 0.63 -4.15
C SER A 197 -17.67 0.31 -4.60
N LYS A 198 -18.60 1.13 -4.16
CA LYS A 198 -19.98 1.12 -4.67
C LYS A 198 -20.24 2.32 -5.60
N ASP A 199 -19.19 2.80 -6.25
CA ASP A 199 -19.27 3.97 -7.14
C ASP A 199 -19.70 3.52 -8.54
N PRO A 200 -20.89 3.94 -9.03
CA PRO A 200 -21.41 3.52 -10.33
C PRO A 200 -20.58 4.01 -11.52
N ASN A 201 -19.72 5.01 -11.32
CA ASN A 201 -18.86 5.54 -12.37
C ASN A 201 -17.59 4.72 -12.60
N PHE A 202 -17.28 3.80 -11.66
CA PHE A 202 -16.06 2.99 -11.68
C PHE A 202 -16.42 1.51 -11.70
N GLN A 203 -16.75 1.01 -12.88
CA GLN A 203 -17.15 -0.39 -13.04
C GLN A 203 -15.94 -1.29 -13.32
N THR A 204 -15.93 -2.43 -12.64
CA THR A 204 -14.94 -3.50 -12.85
C THR A 204 -15.21 -4.20 -14.19
N ASP A 205 -14.17 -4.45 -14.97
CA ASP A 205 -14.30 -5.20 -16.22
C ASP A 205 -14.70 -6.68 -15.94
N PRO A 206 -15.45 -7.31 -16.83
CA PRO A 206 -15.78 -8.71 -16.70
C PRO A 206 -14.52 -9.59 -16.57
N GLY A 207 -14.55 -10.54 -15.66
CA GLY A 207 -13.45 -11.49 -15.43
C GLY A 207 -12.28 -10.95 -14.60
N VAL A 208 -12.36 -9.72 -14.09
CA VAL A 208 -11.34 -9.17 -13.17
C VAL A 208 -11.47 -9.80 -11.79
N LEU A 209 -12.67 -9.87 -11.25
CA LEU A 209 -12.90 -10.47 -9.94
C LEU A 209 -12.94 -12.02 -10.06
N PRO A 210 -12.34 -12.72 -9.09
CA PRO A 210 -12.48 -14.18 -9.01
C PRO A 210 -13.92 -14.58 -8.66
N THR A 211 -14.28 -15.79 -9.01
CA THR A 211 -15.50 -16.39 -8.46
C THR A 211 -15.35 -16.61 -6.94
N PRO A 212 -16.46 -16.71 -6.18
CA PRO A 212 -16.39 -16.98 -4.74
C PRO A 212 -15.57 -18.23 -4.40
N GLN A 213 -15.69 -19.30 -5.21
CA GLN A 213 -14.92 -20.52 -5.00
C GLN A 213 -13.42 -20.32 -5.22
N GLN A 214 -13.02 -19.60 -6.27
CA GLN A 214 -11.61 -19.27 -6.52
C GLN A 214 -11.05 -18.40 -5.41
N ALA A 215 -11.77 -17.34 -5.00
CA ALA A 215 -11.33 -16.47 -3.93
C ALA A 215 -11.06 -17.25 -2.64
N LYS A 216 -11.95 -18.16 -2.26
CA LYS A 216 -11.79 -19.01 -1.09
C LYS A 216 -10.58 -19.94 -1.19
N THR A 217 -10.38 -20.57 -2.36
CA THR A 217 -9.28 -21.51 -2.58
C THR A 217 -7.93 -20.80 -2.55
N ASP A 218 -7.84 -19.62 -3.14
CA ASP A 218 -6.59 -18.90 -3.37
C ASP A 218 -6.32 -17.79 -2.33
N GLY A 219 -7.10 -17.76 -1.23
CA GLY A 219 -6.87 -16.84 -0.12
C GLY A 219 -7.03 -15.36 -0.50
N VAL A 220 -8.10 -15.07 -1.27
CA VAL A 220 -8.48 -13.71 -1.66
C VAL A 220 -9.62 -13.22 -0.79
N ASP A 221 -9.37 -12.19 0.00
CA ASP A 221 -10.38 -11.51 0.81
C ASP A 221 -10.93 -10.30 0.03
N ILE A 222 -12.23 -10.34 -0.29
CA ILE A 222 -12.92 -9.25 -0.99
C ILE A 222 -13.85 -8.55 0.00
N ILE A 223 -13.64 -7.26 0.18
CA ILE A 223 -14.41 -6.40 1.08
C ILE A 223 -15.27 -5.46 0.23
N ASP A 224 -16.55 -5.73 0.13
CA ASP A 224 -17.51 -4.82 -0.50
C ASP A 224 -17.81 -3.67 0.45
N THR A 225 -17.54 -2.45 0.01
CA THR A 225 -17.75 -1.24 0.81
C THR A 225 -18.88 -0.40 0.24
N GLN A 226 -19.41 0.53 1.06
CA GLN A 226 -20.33 1.56 0.58
C GLN A 226 -19.56 2.83 0.13
N PHE A 227 -18.22 2.73 0.00
CA PHE A 227 -17.37 3.87 -0.31
C PHE A 227 -17.43 4.23 -1.79
N GLN A 228 -17.22 5.51 -2.07
CA GLN A 228 -16.93 5.94 -3.43
C GLN A 228 -15.48 5.58 -3.78
N HIS A 229 -15.22 5.34 -5.04
CA HIS A 229 -13.90 5.04 -5.57
C HIS A 229 -12.83 6.05 -5.11
N THR A 230 -13.16 7.34 -5.22
CA THR A 230 -12.25 8.45 -4.85
C THR A 230 -11.98 8.58 -3.35
N TRP A 231 -12.76 7.92 -2.49
CA TRP A 231 -12.55 7.94 -1.04
C TRP A 231 -11.42 7.02 -0.56
N MET A 232 -10.91 6.19 -1.44
CA MET A 232 -9.85 5.22 -1.10
C MET A 232 -8.45 5.82 -1.18
N SER A 233 -8.32 7.10 -0.84
CA SER A 233 -7.09 7.87 -0.69
C SER A 233 -7.24 8.85 0.48
N ASP A 234 -6.23 9.67 0.77
CA ASP A 234 -6.31 10.71 1.81
C ASP A 234 -7.40 11.76 1.52
N ARG A 235 -7.96 11.78 0.30
CA ARG A 235 -9.11 12.62 -0.07
C ARG A 235 -10.43 12.13 0.51
N GLY A 236 -10.48 10.87 0.97
CA GLY A 236 -11.68 10.28 1.55
C GLY A 236 -11.98 10.79 2.96
N PRO A 237 -13.21 10.61 3.45
CA PRO A 237 -13.58 10.94 4.81
C PRO A 237 -12.81 10.05 5.82
N ASP A 238 -12.60 10.57 7.03
CA ASP A 238 -11.84 9.85 8.06
C ASP A 238 -12.47 8.50 8.39
N SER A 239 -13.78 8.41 8.44
CA SER A 239 -14.49 7.14 8.69
C SER A 239 -14.18 6.04 7.66
N ALA A 240 -14.00 6.40 6.39
CA ALA A 240 -13.61 5.44 5.36
C ALA A 240 -12.14 5.01 5.55
N LYS A 241 -11.25 5.97 5.81
CA LYS A 241 -9.83 5.70 6.06
C LYS A 241 -9.63 4.81 7.29
N GLU A 242 -10.30 5.11 8.40
CA GLU A 242 -10.24 4.33 9.65
C GLU A 242 -10.69 2.89 9.44
N ARG A 243 -11.76 2.66 8.69
CA ARG A 243 -12.23 1.30 8.38
C ARG A 243 -11.25 0.54 7.49
N ILE A 244 -10.70 1.17 6.46
CA ILE A 244 -9.66 0.57 5.61
C ILE A 244 -8.43 0.23 6.46
N GLN A 245 -8.00 1.15 7.32
CA GLN A 245 -6.86 0.94 8.22
C GLN A 245 -7.08 -0.23 9.18
N ALA A 246 -8.23 -0.31 9.83
CA ALA A 246 -8.55 -1.39 10.77
C ALA A 246 -8.54 -2.76 10.05
N THR A 247 -9.18 -2.85 8.89
CA THR A 247 -9.21 -4.08 8.09
C THR A 247 -7.82 -4.48 7.59
N LEU A 248 -7.05 -3.51 7.09
CA LEU A 248 -5.66 -3.72 6.67
C LEU A 248 -4.79 -4.19 7.84
N ASP A 249 -4.92 -3.56 9.00
CA ASP A 249 -4.17 -3.91 10.20
C ASP A 249 -4.43 -5.36 10.64
N GLN A 250 -5.67 -5.80 10.57
CA GLN A 250 -6.03 -7.20 10.83
C GLN A 250 -5.46 -8.15 9.78
N PHE A 251 -5.60 -7.84 8.49
CA PHE A 251 -5.04 -8.65 7.41
C PHE A 251 -3.53 -8.85 7.58
N LEU A 252 -2.82 -7.81 7.98
CA LEU A 252 -1.38 -7.87 8.22
C LEU A 252 -1.03 -8.67 9.49
N SER A 253 -1.93 -8.75 10.48
CA SER A 253 -1.73 -9.51 11.72
C SER A 253 -1.96 -11.01 11.53
N ASN A 254 -3.07 -11.38 10.90
CA ASN A 254 -3.57 -12.75 10.85
C ASN A 254 -3.42 -13.39 9.47
N GLY A 255 -3.08 -12.62 8.46
CA GLY A 255 -3.01 -13.08 7.07
C GLY A 255 -4.38 -13.31 6.42
N SER A 256 -5.48 -12.99 7.12
CA SER A 256 -6.85 -12.96 6.59
C SER A 256 -7.64 -11.84 7.24
N ALA A 257 -8.42 -11.13 6.45
CA ALA A 257 -9.34 -10.09 6.93
C ALA A 257 -10.78 -10.61 7.06
N SER A 258 -11.04 -11.83 6.61
CA SER A 258 -12.38 -12.42 6.56
C SER A 258 -12.99 -12.72 7.93
N GLU A 259 -12.16 -12.76 8.99
CA GLU A 259 -12.62 -12.97 10.37
C GLU A 259 -13.17 -11.70 11.04
N LEU A 260 -13.01 -10.56 10.36
CA LEU A 260 -13.56 -9.29 10.81
C LEU A 260 -14.95 -9.04 10.21
N ALA A 261 -15.95 -9.81 10.64
CA ALA A 261 -17.32 -9.32 10.50
C ALA A 261 -17.49 -8.13 11.48
N PRO A 262 -17.64 -6.89 11.00
CA PRO A 262 -17.80 -5.75 11.90
C PRO A 262 -19.15 -5.86 12.60
N ALA A 263 -19.16 -5.56 13.90
CA ALA A 263 -20.39 -5.44 14.68
C ALA A 263 -21.31 -4.28 14.20
N ASP A 264 -20.78 -3.43 13.31
CA ASP A 264 -21.48 -2.30 12.71
C ASP A 264 -21.38 -2.39 11.18
N THR A 265 -22.40 -2.96 10.56
CA THR A 265 -22.42 -3.38 9.15
C THR A 265 -22.83 -2.29 8.17
N ASP A 266 -23.03 -1.05 8.59
CA ASP A 266 -23.61 -0.04 7.68
C ASP A 266 -22.74 0.36 6.51
N ASN A 267 -21.43 0.03 6.52
CA ASN A 267 -20.51 0.45 5.47
C ASN A 267 -19.48 -0.60 4.98
N LEU A 268 -19.45 -1.80 5.58
CA LEU A 268 -18.55 -2.87 5.15
C LEU A 268 -19.33 -4.20 5.14
N ILE A 269 -19.37 -4.86 4.00
CA ILE A 269 -19.82 -6.25 3.89
C ILE A 269 -18.57 -7.08 3.58
N VAL A 270 -18.20 -7.99 4.48
CA VAL A 270 -17.16 -8.98 4.21
C VAL A 270 -17.79 -10.10 3.43
N THR A 271 -17.47 -10.20 2.16
CA THR A 271 -17.85 -11.37 1.36
C THR A 271 -16.75 -12.40 1.47
N ASN A 272 -16.91 -13.31 2.43
CA ASN A 272 -16.21 -14.58 2.33
C ASN A 272 -16.75 -15.29 1.08
N ALA A 273 -15.84 -15.78 0.26
CA ALA A 273 -16.16 -16.56 -0.91
C ALA A 273 -16.96 -17.83 -0.54
N GLY A 274 -18.20 -17.70 -0.20
CA GLY A 274 -19.04 -18.83 0.24
C GLY A 274 -20.41 -18.44 0.81
N ALA A 275 -20.66 -17.16 1.08
CA ALA A 275 -22.00 -16.72 1.44
C ALA A 275 -22.68 -16.06 0.23
N PRO A 276 -23.87 -16.47 -0.19
CA PRO A 276 -24.62 -15.73 -1.21
C PRO A 276 -24.98 -14.36 -0.61
N LEU A 277 -24.74 -13.31 -1.39
CA LEU A 277 -25.27 -11.97 -1.07
C LEU A 277 -26.79 -12.03 -1.08
N PRO A 278 -27.48 -11.34 -0.17
CA PRO A 278 -28.93 -11.19 -0.22
C PRO A 278 -29.40 -10.46 -1.48
#